data_2d367c38d857accdc749008a629e3739
#
_entry.id   2d367c38d857accdc749008a629e3739
#
_cell.length_a   1.000
_cell.length_b   1.000
_cell.length_c   1.000
_cell.angle_alpha   90.00
_cell.angle_beta   90.00
_cell.angle_gamma   90.00
#
_symmetry.space_group_name_H-M   'P 1'
#
loop_
_entity.id
_entity.type
_entity.pdbx_description
1 polymer ?
#
loop_
_entity_poly.entity_id
_entity_poly.type
_entity_poly.pdbx_seq_one_letter_code
_entity_poly.pdbx_strand_id
1 'polypeptide(L)'
;TRSNFIFDAAPTAQLLVVIVGAITLLFGALIGTAKDDIKKALAASTMSQIGYMTLAAGLGPVGYAFAIMHLLTHGFFKAGMFLGAGSVMHGMNDQVNMRKYGALRKFMPITFVTFGLGYLAILGVPPFAGFYSKDMIIETAFDAGGIKGILLGSITLLGAGITAFYMTRVMILTFTGTKRWDEDAHPHESPWLMWLPMAILAIGSVSSGFLLSRGDALENWLHPLFSHSEEYQKHLLEPIVVSG
;
A
#
# COMPACT_ATOMS: atom_id res chain seq x y z
N THR A 1 17.66 3.36 -1.20
CA THR A 1 18.38 4.50 -1.83
C THR A 1 19.79 4.67 -1.30
N ARG A 2 19.97 4.71 0.02
CA ARG A 2 21.31 4.95 0.63
C ARG A 2 22.18 3.71 0.72
N SER A 3 21.60 2.52 0.62
CA SER A 3 22.29 1.24 0.84
C SER A 3 22.26 0.33 -0.40
N ASN A 4 21.94 0.88 -1.58
CA ASN A 4 21.89 0.11 -2.84
C ASN A 4 23.22 -0.61 -3.14
N PHE A 5 24.35 0.05 -2.92
CA PHE A 5 25.69 -0.55 -3.10
C PHE A 5 25.95 -1.80 -2.25
N ILE A 6 25.24 -1.97 -1.12
CA ILE A 6 25.33 -3.19 -0.29
C ILE A 6 24.70 -4.36 -1.04
N PHE A 7 23.60 -4.16 -1.76
CA PHE A 7 22.97 -5.20 -2.54
C PHE A 7 23.81 -5.60 -3.76
N ASP A 8 24.49 -4.63 -4.38
CA ASP A 8 25.40 -4.91 -5.48
C ASP A 8 26.57 -5.80 -5.00
N ALA A 9 27.11 -5.52 -3.80
CA ALA A 9 28.18 -6.32 -3.18
C ALA A 9 27.73 -7.66 -2.58
N ALA A 10 26.43 -7.82 -2.27
CA ALA A 10 25.91 -8.98 -1.55
C ALA A 10 24.54 -9.44 -2.10
N PRO A 11 24.50 -10.15 -3.25
CA PRO A 11 23.25 -10.64 -3.86
C PRO A 11 22.41 -11.55 -2.94
N THR A 12 23.07 -12.27 -2.03
CA THR A 12 22.39 -13.10 -1.03
C THR A 12 21.58 -12.25 -0.05
N ALA A 13 22.11 -11.10 0.37
CA ALA A 13 21.38 -10.16 1.23
C ALA A 13 20.16 -9.58 0.49
N GLN A 14 20.30 -9.26 -0.79
CA GLN A 14 19.21 -8.83 -1.65
C GLN A 14 18.10 -9.88 -1.73
N LEU A 15 18.44 -11.16 -1.95
CA LEU A 15 17.47 -12.25 -1.98
C LEU A 15 16.74 -12.42 -0.64
N LEU A 16 17.44 -12.28 0.49
CA LEU A 16 16.81 -12.32 1.81
C LEU A 16 15.77 -11.20 1.99
N VAL A 17 16.05 -10.00 1.50
CA VAL A 17 15.11 -8.87 1.53
C VAL A 17 13.85 -9.17 0.71
N VAL A 18 13.99 -9.77 -0.47
CA VAL A 18 12.85 -10.23 -1.28
C VAL A 18 11.99 -11.24 -0.53
N ILE A 19 12.61 -12.24 0.08
CA ILE A 19 11.91 -13.32 0.81
C ILE A 19 11.16 -12.72 2.02
N VAL A 20 11.83 -11.90 2.82
CA VAL A 20 11.22 -11.24 3.99
C VAL A 20 10.07 -10.34 3.54
N GLY A 21 10.23 -9.58 2.44
CA GLY A 21 9.18 -8.77 1.85
C GLY A 21 7.96 -9.58 1.45
N ALA A 22 8.16 -10.69 0.74
CA ALA A 22 7.10 -11.59 0.30
C ALA A 22 6.32 -12.22 1.48
N ILE A 23 7.04 -12.70 2.49
CA ILE A 23 6.43 -13.26 3.72
C ILE A 23 5.63 -12.18 4.46
N THR A 24 6.21 -11.00 4.66
CA THR A 24 5.57 -9.87 5.35
C THR A 24 4.30 -9.41 4.64
N LEU A 25 4.34 -9.36 3.31
CA LEU A 25 3.21 -9.03 2.46
C LEU A 25 2.03 -9.98 2.70
N LEU A 26 2.26 -11.29 2.54
CA LEU A 26 1.19 -12.28 2.70
C LEU A 26 0.72 -12.39 4.16
N PHE A 27 1.63 -12.39 5.11
CA PHE A 27 1.30 -12.49 6.53
C PHE A 27 0.46 -11.28 6.99
N GLY A 28 0.85 -10.05 6.59
CA GLY A 28 0.07 -8.85 6.84
C GLY A 28 -1.33 -8.91 6.23
N ALA A 29 -1.43 -9.37 4.97
CA ALA A 29 -2.71 -9.51 4.29
C ALA A 29 -3.64 -10.52 4.99
N LEU A 30 -3.11 -11.68 5.39
CA LEU A 30 -3.87 -12.71 6.12
C LEU A 30 -4.34 -12.20 7.49
N ILE A 31 -3.49 -11.51 8.27
CA ILE A 31 -3.90 -10.90 9.54
C ILE A 31 -5.03 -9.90 9.31
N GLY A 32 -4.95 -9.08 8.25
CA GLY A 32 -5.99 -8.10 7.89
C GLY A 32 -7.37 -8.73 7.72
N THR A 33 -7.45 -9.94 7.15
CA THR A 33 -8.72 -10.66 6.97
C THR A 33 -9.33 -11.13 8.29
N ALA A 34 -8.50 -11.45 9.28
CA ALA A 34 -8.92 -12.04 10.55
C ALA A 34 -9.32 -11.01 11.62
N LYS A 35 -9.00 -9.72 11.43
CA LYS A 35 -9.24 -8.70 12.46
C LYS A 35 -10.60 -8.02 12.30
N ASP A 36 -11.33 -7.91 13.40
CA ASP A 36 -12.59 -7.15 13.50
C ASP A 36 -12.38 -5.73 14.07
N ASP A 37 -11.22 -5.45 14.65
CA ASP A 37 -10.79 -4.13 15.10
C ASP A 37 -10.29 -3.32 13.90
N ILE A 38 -10.91 -2.16 13.65
CA ILE A 38 -10.60 -1.30 12.49
C ILE A 38 -9.12 -0.85 12.49
N LYS A 39 -8.56 -0.50 13.65
CA LYS A 39 -7.15 -0.08 13.77
C LYS A 39 -6.21 -1.25 13.48
N LYS A 40 -6.51 -2.44 14.04
CA LYS A 40 -5.69 -3.63 13.82
C LYS A 40 -5.75 -4.12 12.37
N ALA A 41 -6.91 -4.03 11.72
CA ALA A 41 -7.05 -4.34 10.31
C ALA A 41 -6.22 -3.37 9.43
N LEU A 42 -6.26 -2.07 9.71
CA LEU A 42 -5.44 -1.08 9.02
C LEU A 42 -3.94 -1.24 9.31
N ALA A 43 -3.55 -1.60 10.54
CA ALA A 43 -2.15 -1.87 10.90
C ALA A 43 -1.62 -3.10 10.14
N ALA A 44 -2.39 -4.19 10.09
CA ALA A 44 -2.06 -5.38 9.30
C ALA A 44 -1.95 -5.07 7.81
N SER A 45 -2.84 -4.20 7.31
CA SER A 45 -2.76 -3.66 5.97
C SER A 45 -1.48 -2.86 5.74
N THR A 46 -1.03 -2.04 6.70
CA THR A 46 0.27 -1.35 6.62
C THR A 46 1.41 -2.33 6.51
N MET A 47 1.43 -3.37 7.35
CA MET A 47 2.43 -4.43 7.30
C MET A 47 2.48 -5.10 5.91
N SER A 48 1.33 -5.41 5.33
CA SER A 48 1.25 -5.97 3.97
C SER A 48 1.84 -5.02 2.92
N GLN A 49 1.51 -3.73 2.96
CA GLN A 49 2.03 -2.75 2.00
C GLN A 49 3.54 -2.49 2.16
N ILE A 50 4.06 -2.48 3.39
CA ILE A 50 5.50 -2.44 3.64
C ILE A 50 6.18 -3.70 3.07
N GLY A 51 5.52 -4.85 3.12
CA GLY A 51 5.96 -6.08 2.44
C GLY A 51 6.15 -5.87 0.93
N TYR A 52 5.21 -5.19 0.24
CA TYR A 52 5.38 -4.81 -1.17
C TYR A 52 6.61 -3.94 -1.39
N MET A 53 6.80 -2.89 -0.58
CA MET A 53 7.92 -1.97 -0.70
C MET A 53 9.26 -2.68 -0.46
N THR A 54 9.31 -3.57 0.54
CA THR A 54 10.50 -4.34 0.89
C THR A 54 10.85 -5.33 -0.23
N LEU A 55 9.84 -6.02 -0.78
CA LEU A 55 10.02 -6.93 -1.91
C LEU A 55 10.54 -6.16 -3.13
N ALA A 56 9.91 -5.03 -3.49
CA ALA A 56 10.35 -4.20 -4.61
C ALA A 56 11.79 -3.69 -4.42
N ALA A 57 12.14 -3.23 -3.21
CA ALA A 57 13.53 -2.83 -2.91
C ALA A 57 14.51 -4.00 -3.05
N GLY A 58 14.09 -5.23 -2.78
CA GLY A 58 14.89 -6.43 -2.98
C GLY A 58 15.02 -6.87 -4.43
N LEU A 59 14.18 -6.36 -5.35
CA LEU A 59 14.31 -6.65 -6.78
C LEU A 59 15.46 -5.90 -7.47
N GLY A 60 16.12 -4.98 -6.76
CA GLY A 60 17.25 -4.22 -7.27
C GLY A 60 16.86 -2.91 -7.94
N PRO A 61 17.72 -2.36 -8.83
CA PRO A 61 17.57 -1.02 -9.40
C PRO A 61 16.19 -0.75 -10.00
N VAL A 62 15.64 -1.70 -10.74
CA VAL A 62 14.31 -1.59 -11.36
C VAL A 62 13.20 -1.43 -10.31
N GLY A 63 13.34 -2.07 -9.15
CA GLY A 63 12.36 -2.00 -8.07
C GLY A 63 12.52 -0.82 -7.11
N TYR A 64 13.69 -0.18 -7.05
CA TYR A 64 13.96 0.88 -6.08
C TYR A 64 13.03 2.10 -6.23
N ALA A 65 12.86 2.57 -7.45
CA ALA A 65 12.00 3.73 -7.74
C ALA A 65 10.54 3.43 -7.37
N PHE A 66 10.04 2.26 -7.73
CA PHE A 66 8.67 1.86 -7.44
C PHE A 66 8.41 1.62 -5.95
N ALA A 67 9.40 1.09 -5.21
CA ALA A 67 9.34 0.98 -3.75
C ALA A 67 9.16 2.36 -3.09
N ILE A 68 9.92 3.38 -3.54
CA ILE A 68 9.82 4.75 -3.04
C ILE A 68 8.53 5.41 -3.50
N MET A 69 8.12 5.21 -4.75
CA MET A 69 6.85 5.71 -5.25
C MET A 69 5.69 5.19 -4.41
N HIS A 70 5.70 3.89 -4.11
CA HIS A 70 4.67 3.29 -3.27
C HIS A 70 4.73 3.78 -1.83
N LEU A 71 5.91 4.04 -1.28
CA LEU A 71 6.07 4.65 0.04
C LEU A 71 5.40 6.03 0.11
N LEU A 72 5.62 6.89 -0.88
CA LEU A 72 5.04 8.23 -0.94
C LEU A 72 3.51 8.18 -1.10
N THR A 73 3.01 7.44 -2.07
CA THR A 73 1.56 7.31 -2.31
C THR A 73 0.86 6.63 -1.15
N HIS A 74 1.46 5.58 -0.57
CA HIS A 74 0.97 4.90 0.62
C HIS A 74 0.87 5.83 1.81
N GLY A 75 1.82 6.75 1.99
CA GLY A 75 1.77 7.77 3.05
C GLY A 75 0.46 8.56 3.01
N PHE A 76 0.04 9.03 1.83
CA PHE A 76 -1.21 9.78 1.68
C PHE A 76 -2.45 8.95 2.03
N PHE A 77 -2.68 7.84 1.32
CA PHE A 77 -3.92 7.11 1.53
C PHE A 77 -3.96 6.39 2.88
N LYS A 78 -2.82 5.96 3.41
CA LYS A 78 -2.79 5.24 4.67
C LYS A 78 -2.99 6.15 5.87
N ALA A 79 -2.32 7.29 5.90
CA ALA A 79 -2.55 8.29 6.93
C ALA A 79 -4.01 8.78 6.91
N GLY A 80 -4.57 9.03 5.71
CA GLY A 80 -5.98 9.41 5.55
C GLY A 80 -6.94 8.36 6.11
N MET A 81 -6.70 7.07 5.83
CA MET A 81 -7.53 5.99 6.38
C MET A 81 -7.38 5.81 7.89
N PHE A 82 -6.18 5.97 8.46
CA PHE A 82 -5.99 5.92 9.90
C PHE A 82 -6.68 7.08 10.63
N LEU A 83 -6.59 8.29 10.09
CA LEU A 83 -7.34 9.43 10.62
C LEU A 83 -8.85 9.22 10.47
N GLY A 84 -9.29 8.64 9.35
CA GLY A 84 -10.69 8.26 9.14
C GLY A 84 -11.18 7.22 10.14
N ALA A 85 -10.37 6.21 10.44
CA ALA A 85 -10.68 5.26 11.51
C ALA A 85 -10.75 5.94 12.89
N GLY A 86 -9.84 6.89 13.15
CA GLY A 86 -9.89 7.74 14.35
C GLY A 86 -11.17 8.55 14.43
N SER A 87 -11.59 9.14 13.31
CA SER A 87 -12.86 9.86 13.20
C SER A 87 -14.07 8.95 13.50
N VAL A 88 -14.10 7.75 12.92
CA VAL A 88 -15.15 6.76 13.20
C VAL A 88 -15.20 6.40 14.68
N MET A 89 -14.05 6.14 15.30
CA MET A 89 -14.00 5.81 16.72
C MET A 89 -14.46 6.98 17.59
N HIS A 90 -14.04 8.20 17.27
CA HIS A 90 -14.47 9.42 17.97
C HIS A 90 -16.01 9.57 17.93
N GLY A 91 -16.62 9.40 16.74
CA GLY A 91 -18.08 9.46 16.59
C GLY A 91 -18.84 8.25 17.17
N MET A 92 -18.13 7.20 17.59
CA MET A 92 -18.71 5.94 18.07
C MET A 92 -18.29 5.60 19.51
N ASN A 93 -18.02 6.61 20.36
CA ASN A 93 -17.64 6.43 21.77
C ASN A 93 -16.47 5.44 21.94
N ASP A 94 -15.39 5.62 21.20
CA ASP A 94 -14.18 4.81 21.17
C ASP A 94 -14.38 3.32 20.83
N GLN A 95 -15.52 2.96 20.27
CA GLN A 95 -15.75 1.61 19.75
C GLN A 95 -14.77 1.31 18.62
N VAL A 96 -14.05 0.18 18.72
CA VAL A 96 -13.07 -0.25 17.71
C VAL A 96 -13.56 -1.41 16.84
N ASN A 97 -14.58 -2.14 17.29
CA ASN A 97 -15.05 -3.33 16.60
C ASN A 97 -16.00 -2.98 15.45
N MET A 98 -15.56 -3.28 14.23
CA MET A 98 -16.33 -3.01 13.00
C MET A 98 -17.67 -3.75 12.94
N ARG A 99 -17.82 -4.87 13.66
CA ARG A 99 -19.09 -5.59 13.72
C ARG A 99 -20.18 -4.83 14.47
N LYS A 100 -19.75 -3.84 15.30
CA LYS A 100 -20.64 -2.94 16.03
C LYS A 100 -20.85 -1.58 15.31
N TYR A 101 -20.53 -1.47 14.03
CA TYR A 101 -20.76 -0.30 13.20
C TYR A 101 -21.97 -0.51 12.26
N GLY A 102 -21.94 0.08 11.10
CA GLY A 102 -22.89 -0.05 10.02
C GLY A 102 -23.67 1.23 9.78
N ALA A 103 -24.03 1.47 8.53
CA ALA A 103 -24.76 2.65 8.06
C ALA A 103 -24.15 4.02 8.39
N LEU A 104 -22.86 4.08 8.80
CA LEU A 104 -22.19 5.32 9.24
C LEU A 104 -22.08 6.37 8.13
N ARG A 105 -22.16 5.98 6.86
CA ARG A 105 -22.13 6.94 5.72
C ARG A 105 -23.17 8.05 5.80
N LYS A 106 -24.29 7.81 6.49
CA LYS A 106 -25.35 8.81 6.64
C LYS A 106 -25.06 9.83 7.75
N PHE A 107 -24.27 9.43 8.74
CA PHE A 107 -23.95 10.22 9.93
C PHE A 107 -22.58 10.89 9.83
N MET A 108 -21.67 10.29 9.05
CA MET A 108 -20.30 10.71 8.87
C MET A 108 -19.92 10.78 7.38
N PRO A 109 -20.58 11.66 6.58
CA PRO A 109 -20.40 11.69 5.13
C PRO A 109 -18.98 12.14 4.71
N ILE A 110 -18.36 13.08 5.41
CA ILE A 110 -17.00 13.55 5.09
C ILE A 110 -15.99 12.43 5.36
N THR A 111 -16.10 11.80 6.53
CA THR A 111 -15.27 10.64 6.89
C THR A 111 -15.47 9.49 5.91
N PHE A 112 -16.70 9.22 5.48
CA PHE A 112 -16.99 8.19 4.47
C PHE A 112 -16.30 8.46 3.14
N VAL A 113 -16.39 9.71 2.63
CA VAL A 113 -15.79 10.07 1.34
C VAL A 113 -14.26 10.02 1.42
N THR A 114 -13.66 10.64 2.42
CA THR A 114 -12.19 10.69 2.56
C THR A 114 -11.59 9.31 2.80
N PHE A 115 -12.20 8.49 3.63
CA PHE A 115 -11.81 7.08 3.83
C PHE A 115 -12.00 6.27 2.54
N GLY A 116 -13.11 6.49 1.82
CA GLY A 116 -13.42 5.83 0.55
C GLY A 116 -12.39 6.13 -0.55
N LEU A 117 -11.90 7.36 -0.65
CA LEU A 117 -10.84 7.73 -1.60
C LEU A 117 -9.52 6.99 -1.25
N GLY A 118 -9.17 6.89 0.03
CA GLY A 118 -8.04 6.09 0.48
C GLY A 118 -8.22 4.59 0.22
N TYR A 119 -9.44 4.09 0.40
CA TYR A 119 -9.81 2.71 0.08
C TYR A 119 -9.64 2.39 -1.42
N LEU A 120 -10.13 3.25 -2.31
CA LEU A 120 -9.94 3.07 -3.75
C LEU A 120 -8.45 3.14 -4.15
N ALA A 121 -7.69 4.01 -3.49
CA ALA A 121 -6.26 4.11 -3.72
C ALA A 121 -5.52 2.83 -3.30
N ILE A 122 -5.78 2.25 -2.14
CA ILE A 122 -5.10 1.03 -1.69
C ILE A 122 -5.48 -0.19 -2.52
N LEU A 123 -6.67 -0.22 -3.11
CA LEU A 123 -7.08 -1.26 -4.05
C LEU A 123 -6.28 -1.20 -5.36
N GLY A 124 -5.75 -0.05 -5.73
CA GLY A 124 -5.13 0.16 -7.03
C GLY A 124 -6.15 0.43 -8.15
N VAL A 125 -7.30 1.04 -7.82
CA VAL A 125 -8.29 1.41 -8.84
C VAL A 125 -7.80 2.63 -9.62
N PRO A 126 -7.80 2.63 -10.97
CA PRO A 126 -7.51 3.83 -11.74
C PRO A 126 -8.57 4.93 -11.49
N PRO A 127 -8.20 6.22 -11.40
CA PRO A 127 -6.89 6.83 -11.52
C PRO A 127 -6.18 7.09 -10.18
N PHE A 128 -6.49 6.35 -9.13
CA PHE A 128 -5.96 6.58 -7.78
C PHE A 128 -4.47 6.23 -7.66
N ALA A 129 -3.82 6.82 -6.67
CA ALA A 129 -2.36 6.77 -6.50
C ALA A 129 -1.78 5.35 -6.39
N GLY A 130 -2.50 4.42 -5.78
CA GLY A 130 -2.08 3.03 -5.65
C GLY A 130 -1.99 2.27 -6.96
N PHE A 131 -2.78 2.62 -7.96
CA PHE A 131 -2.69 2.05 -9.30
C PHE A 131 -1.29 2.26 -9.90
N TYR A 132 -0.82 3.51 -9.91
CA TYR A 132 0.49 3.85 -10.49
C TYR A 132 1.68 3.25 -9.77
N SER A 133 1.57 2.97 -8.46
CA SER A 133 2.70 2.49 -7.67
C SER A 133 2.68 0.99 -7.42
N LYS A 134 1.52 0.41 -7.12
CA LYS A 134 1.39 -1.01 -6.76
C LYS A 134 1.46 -1.92 -7.99
N ASP A 135 0.81 -1.52 -9.07
CA ASP A 135 0.80 -2.30 -10.30
C ASP A 135 2.20 -2.40 -10.90
N MET A 136 3.00 -1.32 -10.84
CA MET A 136 4.41 -1.33 -11.24
C MET A 136 5.24 -2.31 -10.41
N ILE A 137 4.98 -2.43 -9.09
CA ILE A 137 5.67 -3.42 -8.24
C ILE A 137 5.28 -4.85 -8.66
N ILE A 138 4.01 -5.09 -8.97
CA ILE A 138 3.53 -6.42 -9.40
C ILE A 138 4.17 -6.79 -10.75
N GLU A 139 4.18 -5.86 -11.69
CA GLU A 139 4.81 -6.02 -13.01
C GLU A 139 6.30 -6.32 -12.87
N THR A 140 7.05 -5.47 -12.13
CA THR A 140 8.47 -5.69 -11.86
C THR A 140 8.75 -7.04 -11.19
N ALA A 141 7.85 -7.52 -10.33
CA ALA A 141 7.99 -8.83 -9.71
C ALA A 141 7.87 -9.97 -10.73
N PHE A 142 6.98 -9.86 -11.72
CA PHE A 142 6.88 -10.82 -12.84
C PHE A 142 8.10 -10.75 -13.77
N ASP A 143 8.60 -9.55 -14.02
CA ASP A 143 9.75 -9.29 -14.91
C ASP A 143 11.09 -9.80 -14.33
N ALA A 144 11.12 -10.22 -13.05
CA ALA A 144 12.28 -10.90 -12.47
C ALA A 144 12.65 -12.23 -13.19
N GLY A 145 11.80 -12.70 -14.11
CA GLY A 145 12.04 -13.79 -15.04
C GLY A 145 12.01 -15.18 -14.43
N GLY A 146 11.83 -16.18 -15.29
CA GLY A 146 11.84 -17.60 -14.92
C GLY A 146 10.85 -17.96 -13.81
N ILE A 147 11.15 -18.99 -13.04
CA ILE A 147 10.32 -19.46 -11.91
C ILE A 147 10.24 -18.39 -10.79
N LYS A 148 11.32 -17.64 -10.58
CA LYS A 148 11.38 -16.56 -9.58
C LYS A 148 10.35 -15.49 -9.88
N GLY A 149 10.26 -15.02 -11.13
CA GLY A 149 9.29 -14.00 -11.54
C GLY A 149 7.85 -14.47 -11.40
N ILE A 150 7.56 -15.71 -11.85
CA ILE A 150 6.21 -16.29 -11.69
C ILE A 150 5.83 -16.37 -10.22
N LEU A 151 6.74 -16.85 -9.35
CA LEU A 151 6.46 -16.97 -7.92
C LEU A 151 6.22 -15.60 -7.25
N LEU A 152 7.12 -14.65 -7.45
CA LEU A 152 7.04 -13.33 -6.82
C LEU A 152 5.85 -12.52 -7.35
N GLY A 153 5.63 -12.54 -8.66
CA GLY A 153 4.46 -11.91 -9.28
C GLY A 153 3.15 -12.50 -8.79
N SER A 154 3.08 -13.85 -8.65
CA SER A 154 1.89 -14.51 -8.11
C SER A 154 1.65 -14.16 -6.63
N ILE A 155 2.71 -14.07 -5.82
CA ILE A 155 2.62 -13.65 -4.41
C ILE A 155 2.10 -12.21 -4.30
N THR A 156 2.64 -11.29 -5.10
CA THR A 156 2.21 -9.89 -5.09
C THR A 156 0.76 -9.75 -5.58
N LEU A 157 0.38 -10.45 -6.64
CA LEU A 157 -0.99 -10.45 -7.16
C LEU A 157 -1.99 -11.04 -6.16
N LEU A 158 -1.65 -12.18 -5.53
CA LEU A 158 -2.46 -12.78 -4.47
C LEU A 158 -2.64 -11.84 -3.28
N GLY A 159 -1.56 -11.18 -2.84
CA GLY A 159 -1.61 -10.17 -1.79
C GLY A 159 -2.49 -8.97 -2.14
N ALA A 160 -2.52 -8.56 -3.42
CA ALA A 160 -3.43 -7.52 -3.90
C ALA A 160 -4.89 -7.96 -3.79
N GLY A 161 -5.21 -9.19 -4.20
CA GLY A 161 -6.57 -9.76 -4.08
C GLY A 161 -7.03 -9.87 -2.63
N ILE A 162 -6.16 -10.36 -1.73
CA ILE A 162 -6.48 -10.44 -0.29
C ILE A 162 -6.67 -9.02 0.29
N THR A 163 -5.85 -8.04 -0.12
CA THR A 163 -6.00 -6.64 0.28
C THR A 163 -7.34 -6.08 -0.15
N ALA A 164 -7.74 -6.32 -1.38
CA ALA A 164 -9.04 -5.90 -1.89
C ALA A 164 -10.18 -6.50 -1.06
N PHE A 165 -10.10 -7.78 -0.74
CA PHE A 165 -11.10 -8.47 0.06
C PHE A 165 -11.27 -7.85 1.45
N TYR A 166 -10.18 -7.76 2.26
CA TYR A 166 -10.34 -7.28 3.63
C TYR A 166 -10.61 -5.78 3.71
N MET A 167 -10.09 -4.97 2.80
CA MET A 167 -10.39 -3.54 2.79
C MET A 167 -11.84 -3.26 2.38
N THR A 168 -12.37 -4.02 1.44
CA THR A 168 -13.81 -3.97 1.11
C THR A 168 -14.66 -4.39 2.30
N ARG A 169 -14.24 -5.42 3.04
CA ARG A 169 -14.89 -5.82 4.29
C ARG A 169 -14.89 -4.71 5.33
N VAL A 170 -13.75 -4.01 5.53
CA VAL A 170 -13.68 -2.83 6.42
C VAL A 170 -14.66 -1.77 5.98
N MET A 171 -14.69 -1.43 4.69
CA MET A 171 -15.56 -0.39 4.13
C MET A 171 -17.05 -0.73 4.31
N ILE A 172 -17.43 -1.97 3.99
CA ILE A 172 -18.81 -2.42 4.10
C ILE A 172 -19.27 -2.48 5.56
N LEU A 173 -18.47 -3.08 6.44
CA LEU A 173 -18.85 -3.22 7.85
C LEU A 173 -18.96 -1.86 8.57
N THR A 174 -18.15 -0.88 8.18
CA THR A 174 -18.13 0.43 8.83
C THR A 174 -19.23 1.34 8.29
N PHE A 175 -19.33 1.50 6.99
CA PHE A 175 -20.11 2.58 6.41
C PHE A 175 -21.44 2.17 5.79
N THR A 176 -21.62 0.88 5.49
CA THR A 176 -22.83 0.38 4.80
C THR A 176 -23.61 -0.60 5.65
N GLY A 177 -24.70 -1.14 5.09
CA GLY A 177 -25.55 -2.12 5.75
C GLY A 177 -26.48 -1.50 6.80
N THR A 178 -26.93 -2.33 7.73
CA THR A 178 -27.82 -1.96 8.82
C THR A 178 -27.06 -1.44 10.03
N LYS A 179 -27.69 -0.60 10.83
CA LYS A 179 -27.22 -0.14 12.14
C LYS A 179 -26.99 -1.35 13.05
N ARG A 180 -25.79 -1.44 13.67
CA ARG A 180 -25.41 -2.51 14.60
C ARG A 180 -24.83 -1.99 15.90
N TRP A 181 -24.90 -0.68 16.14
CA TRP A 181 -24.49 -0.06 17.40
C TRP A 181 -25.63 0.02 18.40
N ASP A 182 -25.28 0.10 19.67
CA ASP A 182 -26.18 0.25 20.79
C ASP A 182 -26.92 1.61 20.76
N GLU A 183 -28.06 1.71 21.44
CA GLU A 183 -28.89 2.94 21.42
C GLU A 183 -28.19 4.16 22.00
N ASP A 184 -27.25 3.96 22.92
CA ASP A 184 -26.44 5.00 23.54
C ASP A 184 -25.38 5.60 22.61
N ALA A 185 -25.11 5.00 21.47
CA ALA A 185 -24.18 5.52 20.50
C ALA A 185 -24.88 6.57 19.60
N HIS A 186 -24.34 7.75 19.59
CA HIS A 186 -24.83 8.88 18.77
C HIS A 186 -23.78 9.27 17.70
N PRO A 187 -23.68 8.50 16.59
CA PRO A 187 -22.69 8.77 15.55
C PRO A 187 -22.84 10.18 15.00
N HIS A 188 -21.75 10.91 14.96
CA HIS A 188 -21.68 12.27 14.43
C HIS A 188 -20.35 12.48 13.69
N GLU A 189 -20.35 13.43 12.77
CA GLU A 189 -19.14 13.80 12.05
C GLU A 189 -18.13 14.45 12.99
N SER A 190 -16.86 14.20 12.78
CA SER A 190 -15.77 14.77 13.56
C SER A 190 -15.65 16.28 13.36
N PRO A 191 -15.09 17.03 14.32
CA PRO A 191 -14.85 18.46 14.18
C PRO A 191 -13.89 18.77 13.02
N TRP A 192 -13.95 19.99 12.52
CA TRP A 192 -13.19 20.41 11.33
C TRP A 192 -11.67 20.22 11.46
N LEU A 193 -11.11 20.32 12.66
CA LEU A 193 -9.71 20.06 12.95
C LEU A 193 -9.28 18.60 12.66
N MET A 194 -10.22 17.67 12.69
CA MET A 194 -9.96 16.25 12.37
C MET A 194 -10.19 15.97 10.87
N TRP A 195 -11.29 16.43 10.29
CA TRP A 195 -11.58 16.10 8.89
C TRP A 195 -10.76 16.92 7.88
N LEU A 196 -10.25 18.11 8.22
CA LEU A 196 -9.43 18.91 7.31
C LEU A 196 -8.13 18.18 6.88
N PRO A 197 -7.31 17.63 7.82
CA PRO A 197 -6.16 16.80 7.43
C PRO A 197 -6.55 15.60 6.57
N MET A 198 -7.69 14.95 6.88
CA MET A 198 -8.19 13.82 6.09
C MET A 198 -8.52 14.24 4.65
N ALA A 199 -9.13 15.41 4.45
CA ALA A 199 -9.43 15.94 3.13
C ALA A 199 -8.16 16.22 2.31
N ILE A 200 -7.14 16.82 2.94
CA ILE A 200 -5.84 17.08 2.29
C ILE A 200 -5.18 15.75 1.88
N LEU A 201 -5.17 14.76 2.75
CA LEU A 201 -4.60 13.43 2.47
C LEU A 201 -5.41 12.68 1.40
N ALA A 202 -6.72 12.86 1.36
CA ALA A 202 -7.57 12.29 0.33
C ALA A 202 -7.27 12.87 -1.06
N ILE A 203 -7.01 14.18 -1.17
CA ILE A 203 -6.54 14.81 -2.41
C ILE A 203 -5.20 14.18 -2.84
N GLY A 204 -4.25 14.02 -1.91
CA GLY A 204 -2.99 13.33 -2.19
C GLY A 204 -3.19 11.88 -2.65
N SER A 205 -4.18 11.17 -2.09
CA SER A 205 -4.52 9.78 -2.49
C SER A 205 -5.04 9.67 -3.92
N VAL A 206 -5.61 10.74 -4.47
CA VAL A 206 -6.08 10.79 -5.85
C VAL A 206 -4.95 11.24 -6.79
N SER A 207 -4.21 12.28 -6.42
CA SER A 207 -3.33 13.02 -7.35
C SER A 207 -1.87 12.57 -7.33
N SER A 208 -1.35 12.06 -6.20
CA SER A 208 0.09 11.82 -6.05
C SER A 208 0.63 10.77 -7.02
N GLY A 209 -0.13 9.71 -7.30
CA GLY A 209 0.29 8.69 -8.25
C GLY A 209 0.50 9.24 -9.65
N PHE A 210 -0.48 9.98 -10.16
CA PHE A 210 -0.39 10.62 -11.47
C PHE A 210 0.75 11.65 -11.54
N LEU A 211 0.91 12.47 -10.50
CA LEU A 211 1.96 13.48 -10.45
C LEU A 211 3.38 12.88 -10.45
N LEU A 212 3.57 11.77 -9.71
CA LEU A 212 4.86 11.11 -9.57
C LEU A 212 5.21 10.23 -10.80
N SER A 213 4.20 9.68 -11.49
CA SER A 213 4.41 8.87 -12.69
C SER A 213 4.52 9.69 -13.98
N ARG A 214 4.03 10.93 -13.99
CA ARG A 214 3.99 11.74 -15.20
C ARG A 214 5.39 12.03 -15.74
N GLY A 215 5.70 11.52 -16.94
CA GLY A 215 7.00 11.70 -17.60
C GLY A 215 8.15 11.08 -16.82
N ASP A 216 7.87 9.99 -16.07
CA ASP A 216 8.83 9.26 -15.25
C ASP A 216 9.56 10.17 -14.24
N ALA A 217 8.84 11.19 -13.74
CA ALA A 217 9.41 12.28 -12.94
C ALA A 217 10.18 11.75 -11.72
N LEU A 218 9.62 10.78 -10.99
CA LEU A 218 10.27 10.21 -9.83
C LEU A 218 11.48 9.32 -10.20
N GLU A 219 11.35 8.53 -11.25
CA GLU A 219 12.44 7.68 -11.75
C GLU A 219 13.62 8.53 -12.20
N ASN A 220 13.36 9.53 -13.06
CA ASN A 220 14.39 10.47 -13.52
C ASN A 220 15.06 11.22 -12.37
N TRP A 221 14.32 11.59 -11.34
CA TRP A 221 14.87 12.25 -10.16
C TRP A 221 15.74 11.32 -9.30
N LEU A 222 15.41 10.03 -9.24
CA LEU A 222 16.14 9.02 -8.49
C LEU A 222 17.27 8.37 -9.29
N HIS A 223 17.21 8.41 -10.62
CA HIS A 223 18.18 7.76 -11.52
C HIS A 223 19.65 8.03 -11.17
N PRO A 224 20.09 9.27 -10.84
CA PRO A 224 21.49 9.51 -10.47
C PRO A 224 21.95 8.73 -9.22
N LEU A 225 21.01 8.27 -8.38
CA LEU A 225 21.32 7.50 -7.18
C LEU A 225 21.50 5.99 -7.47
N PHE A 226 20.95 5.50 -8.61
CA PHE A 226 20.90 4.09 -8.95
C PHE A 226 21.73 3.72 -10.19
N SER A 227 22.19 4.70 -10.95
CA SER A 227 22.92 4.50 -12.21
C SER A 227 24.16 3.59 -12.06
N HIS A 228 24.89 3.71 -10.95
CA HIS A 228 26.02 2.81 -10.68
C HIS A 228 25.60 1.36 -10.45
N SER A 229 24.49 1.14 -9.78
CA SER A 229 23.96 -0.22 -9.54
C SER A 229 23.45 -0.87 -10.82
N GLU A 230 22.86 -0.10 -11.74
CA GLU A 230 22.43 -0.59 -13.06
C GLU A 230 23.63 -0.98 -13.94
N GLU A 231 24.67 -0.17 -13.96
CA GLU A 231 25.91 -0.44 -14.69
C GLU A 231 26.59 -1.70 -14.16
N TYR A 232 26.68 -1.85 -12.84
CA TYR A 232 27.26 -3.03 -12.20
C TYR A 232 26.50 -4.31 -12.54
N GLN A 233 25.18 -4.28 -12.55
CA GLN A 233 24.35 -5.44 -12.91
C GLN A 233 24.48 -5.81 -14.40
N LYS A 234 24.57 -4.82 -15.31
CA LYS A 234 24.84 -5.09 -16.73
C LYS A 234 26.17 -5.81 -16.91
N HIS A 235 27.23 -5.37 -16.26
CA HIS A 235 28.55 -6.02 -16.33
C HIS A 235 28.54 -7.44 -15.77
N LEU A 236 27.69 -7.78 -14.83
CA LEU A 236 27.54 -9.15 -14.32
C LEU A 236 26.78 -10.08 -15.28
N LEU A 237 25.91 -9.54 -16.10
CA LEU A 237 25.08 -10.31 -17.05
C LEU A 237 25.73 -10.49 -18.42
N GLU A 238 26.61 -9.57 -18.86
CA GLU A 238 27.31 -9.66 -20.14
C GLU A 238 28.13 -10.96 -20.34
N PRO A 239 28.86 -11.48 -19.35
CA PRO A 239 29.60 -12.74 -19.52
C PRO A 239 28.73 -13.98 -19.72
N ILE A 240 27.48 -13.94 -19.30
CA ILE A 240 26.54 -15.09 -19.37
C ILE A 240 25.91 -15.14 -20.78
N VAL A 241 25.73 -14.02 -21.42
CA VAL A 241 25.11 -13.91 -22.76
C VAL A 241 26.09 -14.22 -23.90
N VAL A 242 27.41 -14.01 -23.67
CA VAL A 242 28.46 -14.24 -24.69
C VAL A 242 28.97 -15.70 -24.66
N SER A 243 28.66 -16.48 -23.63
CA SER A 243 29.10 -17.88 -23.51
C SER A 243 28.02 -18.95 -23.82
N GLY A 244 26.90 -18.56 -24.37
CA GLY A 244 25.79 -19.40 -24.86
C GLY A 244 25.56 -19.23 -26.34
#